data_fb5500b9926be0a5ee55572e6d9ea89c
#
_entry.id   fb5500b9926be0a5ee55572e6d9ea89c
#
_cell.length_a   1.000
_cell.length_b   1.000
_cell.length_c   1.000
_cell.angle_alpha   90.00
_cell.angle_beta   90.00
_cell.angle_gamma   90.00
#
_symmetry.space_group_name_H-M   'P 1'
#
loop_
_entity.id
_entity.type
_entity.pdbx_description
1 polymer ?
#
loop_
_entity_poly.entity_id
_entity_poly.type
_entity_poly.pdbx_seq_one_letter_code
_entity_poly.pdbx_strand_id
1 'polypeptide(L)'
;MREMKKIFAGILMTVLLTGCSSQEILSEVPQTIVLPEEQIDSLPMQEEDPTSAETENTESFSLLEEGGSRFAYESLEAPEQIWYLEIEQALGEMEGTVKLSTDPLEQGLDEQDIDKIFQCVMIDHPEIFYATGYTYTKYSRGEKTVGIDFAGSYELTEEEAIVRAEQIRKITADWIRGIGEDKSEYEKVKAVYEQIIFATDYDLNAPDNQNICSVFLE
;
A
#
# COMPACT_ATOMS: atom_id res chain seq x y z
N MET A 1 25.77 34.23 -14.23
CA MET A 1 24.43 33.63 -14.20
C MET A 1 24.36 32.18 -14.74
N ARG A 2 25.15 31.84 -15.77
CA ARG A 2 25.10 30.49 -16.39
C ARG A 2 25.77 29.40 -15.51
N GLU A 3 26.77 29.76 -14.72
CA GLU A 3 27.48 28.83 -13.82
C GLU A 3 26.73 28.56 -12.49
N MET A 4 25.97 29.52 -11.98
CA MET A 4 25.14 29.31 -10.77
C MET A 4 24.01 28.32 -10.99
N LYS A 5 23.41 28.29 -12.21
CA LYS A 5 22.35 27.32 -12.54
C LYS A 5 22.83 25.86 -12.55
N LYS A 6 24.10 25.63 -12.91
CA LYS A 6 24.70 24.27 -12.90
C LYS A 6 25.00 23.77 -11.49
N ILE A 7 25.37 24.67 -10.57
CA ILE A 7 25.62 24.34 -9.15
C ILE A 7 24.29 24.01 -8.47
N PHE A 8 23.22 24.76 -8.76
CA PHE A 8 21.89 24.48 -8.20
C PHE A 8 21.32 23.15 -8.66
N ALA A 9 21.50 22.79 -9.94
CA ALA A 9 21.05 21.50 -10.46
C ALA A 9 21.79 20.29 -9.81
N GLY A 10 23.08 20.46 -9.53
CA GLY A 10 23.89 19.43 -8.87
C GLY A 10 23.52 19.25 -7.39
N ILE A 11 23.20 20.33 -6.70
CA ILE A 11 22.78 20.29 -5.28
C ILE A 11 21.38 19.71 -5.14
N LEU A 12 20.46 20.06 -6.05
CA LEU A 12 19.10 19.51 -6.02
C LEU A 12 19.08 18.00 -6.24
N MET A 13 19.94 17.49 -7.13
CA MET A 13 20.02 16.05 -7.41
C MET A 13 20.64 15.25 -6.26
N THR A 14 21.51 15.88 -5.46
CA THR A 14 22.12 15.23 -4.29
C THR A 14 21.14 15.17 -3.11
N VAL A 15 20.26 16.16 -2.96
CA VAL A 15 19.24 16.20 -1.90
C VAL A 15 18.12 15.20 -2.16
N LEU A 16 17.77 14.94 -3.43
CA LEU A 16 16.74 13.94 -3.79
C LEU A 16 17.18 12.49 -3.54
N LEU A 17 18.49 12.22 -3.46
CA LEU A 17 19.00 10.87 -3.19
C LEU A 17 19.22 10.57 -1.70
N THR A 18 19.16 11.57 -0.82
CA THR A 18 19.31 11.39 0.63
C THR A 18 18.01 11.57 1.41
N GLY A 19 16.90 11.87 0.73
CA GLY A 19 15.60 12.17 1.33
C GLY A 19 14.69 10.95 1.57
N CYS A 20 15.13 9.72 1.33
CA CYS A 20 14.47 8.54 1.89
C CYS A 20 14.95 8.34 3.33
N SER A 21 14.55 9.23 4.25
CA SER A 21 14.42 8.81 5.63
C SER A 21 13.17 7.93 5.66
N SER A 22 13.38 6.63 5.80
CA SER A 22 12.34 5.71 6.19
C SER A 22 11.62 6.34 7.38
N GLN A 23 10.43 6.90 7.19
CA GLN A 23 9.52 7.06 8.30
C GLN A 23 9.31 5.63 8.79
N GLU A 24 9.73 5.35 10.02
CA GLU A 24 9.32 4.13 10.70
C GLU A 24 7.79 4.20 10.73
N ILE A 25 7.15 3.44 9.85
CA ILE A 25 5.74 3.16 9.96
C ILE A 25 5.62 2.52 11.32
N LEU A 26 5.00 3.23 12.26
CA LEU A 26 4.76 2.73 13.61
C LEU A 26 3.83 1.53 13.48
N SER A 27 4.42 0.34 13.25
CA SER A 27 3.70 -0.91 13.45
C SER A 27 3.37 -0.97 14.94
N GLU A 28 2.09 -0.95 15.28
CA GLU A 28 1.67 -1.25 16.64
C GLU A 28 2.22 -2.62 17.03
N VAL A 29 2.56 -2.78 18.32
CA VAL A 29 3.28 -3.95 18.86
C VAL A 29 2.64 -5.24 18.36
N PRO A 30 3.38 -6.10 17.64
CA PRO A 30 2.83 -7.35 17.13
C PRO A 30 2.38 -8.24 18.28
N GLN A 31 1.16 -8.77 18.18
CA GLN A 31 0.64 -9.71 19.16
C GLN A 31 1.07 -11.13 18.78
N THR A 32 1.81 -11.78 19.66
CA THR A 32 2.17 -13.20 19.48
C THR A 32 1.28 -14.05 20.38
N ILE A 33 0.47 -14.93 19.79
CA ILE A 33 -0.33 -15.92 20.50
C ILE A 33 0.35 -17.27 20.36
N VAL A 34 0.76 -17.86 21.52
CA VAL A 34 1.32 -19.22 21.57
C VAL A 34 0.18 -20.18 21.85
N LEU A 35 -0.13 -21.06 20.89
CA LEU A 35 -1.18 -22.07 21.04
C LEU A 35 -0.65 -23.26 21.83
N PRO A 36 -1.38 -23.77 22.85
CA PRO A 36 -1.06 -25.03 23.52
C PRO A 36 -1.17 -26.22 22.55
N GLU A 37 -0.30 -27.21 22.69
CA GLU A 37 -0.21 -28.38 21.79
C GLU A 37 -1.53 -29.19 21.66
N GLU A 38 -2.42 -29.11 22.67
CA GLU A 38 -3.63 -29.93 22.75
C GLU A 38 -4.89 -29.29 22.09
N GLN A 39 -4.85 -28.03 21.65
CA GLN A 39 -6.06 -27.33 21.16
C GLN A 39 -6.31 -27.40 19.64
N ILE A 40 -5.48 -28.06 18.90
CA ILE A 40 -5.58 -28.01 17.41
C ILE A 40 -6.45 -29.12 16.82
N ASP A 41 -6.65 -30.22 17.53
CA ASP A 41 -7.57 -31.30 17.10
C ASP A 41 -9.06 -30.97 17.31
N SER A 42 -9.37 -29.81 17.90
CA SER A 42 -10.74 -29.40 18.24
C SER A 42 -11.20 -28.06 17.65
N LEU A 43 -10.49 -27.50 16.70
CA LEU A 43 -11.07 -26.43 15.88
C LEU A 43 -12.13 -27.06 14.98
N PRO A 44 -13.42 -26.72 15.14
CA PRO A 44 -14.44 -27.23 14.26
C PRO A 44 -14.14 -26.70 12.84
N MET A 45 -13.85 -27.62 11.92
CA MET A 45 -14.09 -27.33 10.50
C MET A 45 -15.60 -27.07 10.41
N GLN A 46 -15.97 -25.80 10.34
CA GLN A 46 -17.31 -25.44 9.87
C GLN A 46 -17.34 -25.81 8.40
N GLU A 47 -17.89 -26.99 8.11
CA GLU A 47 -18.50 -27.25 6.80
C GLU A 47 -19.65 -26.26 6.70
N GLU A 48 -19.45 -25.15 6.02
CA GLU A 48 -20.54 -24.28 5.60
C GLU A 48 -21.32 -25.00 4.52
N ASP A 49 -22.48 -25.51 4.92
CA ASP A 49 -23.55 -26.01 4.04
C ASP A 49 -23.97 -24.87 3.11
N PRO A 50 -23.93 -25.01 1.76
CA PRO A 50 -24.30 -23.95 0.84
C PRO A 50 -25.82 -23.83 0.78
N THR A 51 -26.40 -23.14 1.73
CA THR A 51 -27.84 -22.79 1.68
C THR A 51 -27.97 -21.30 1.51
N SER A 52 -28.17 -20.93 0.22
CA SER A 52 -28.84 -19.71 -0.29
C SER A 52 -29.00 -18.55 0.72
N ALA A 53 -28.02 -17.65 0.73
CA ALA A 53 -28.28 -16.26 1.07
C ALA A 53 -28.47 -15.49 -0.23
N GLU A 54 -29.59 -14.80 -0.33
CA GLU A 54 -29.88 -13.85 -1.39
C GLU A 54 -28.72 -12.86 -1.46
N THR A 55 -28.10 -12.77 -2.63
CA THR A 55 -27.05 -11.82 -2.94
C THR A 55 -27.68 -10.43 -2.92
N GLU A 56 -27.72 -9.78 -1.77
CA GLU A 56 -27.71 -8.33 -1.76
C GLU A 56 -26.40 -7.92 -2.42
N ASN A 57 -26.53 -7.27 -3.56
CA ASN A 57 -25.42 -6.72 -4.33
C ASN A 57 -24.88 -5.50 -3.54
N THR A 58 -24.21 -5.78 -2.42
CA THR A 58 -23.42 -4.79 -1.72
C THR A 58 -22.17 -4.64 -2.57
N GLU A 59 -22.09 -3.57 -3.36
CA GLU A 59 -20.84 -3.21 -4.03
C GLU A 59 -19.79 -3.11 -2.93
N SER A 60 -18.84 -4.05 -2.92
CA SER A 60 -17.75 -4.02 -1.97
C SER A 60 -16.90 -2.77 -2.24
N PHE A 61 -16.52 -2.08 -1.17
CA PHE A 61 -15.59 -0.96 -1.29
C PHE A 61 -14.29 -1.47 -1.93
N SER A 62 -13.81 -0.80 -2.95
CA SER A 62 -12.44 -0.95 -3.45
C SER A 62 -12.08 0.25 -4.29
N LEU A 63 -10.91 0.83 -4.05
CA LEU A 63 -10.31 1.89 -4.86
C LEU A 63 -9.20 1.37 -5.78
N LEU A 64 -8.91 0.07 -5.78
CA LEU A 64 -7.88 -0.52 -6.63
C LEU A 64 -8.15 -0.24 -8.10
N GLU A 65 -7.14 0.27 -8.81
CA GLU A 65 -7.22 0.60 -10.23
C GLU A 65 -6.69 -0.56 -11.08
N GLU A 66 -7.48 -0.99 -12.07
CA GLU A 66 -7.03 -2.00 -13.03
C GLU A 66 -5.95 -1.45 -13.95
N GLY A 67 -4.88 -2.21 -14.17
CA GLY A 67 -3.85 -1.91 -15.18
C GLY A 67 -2.71 -1.01 -14.71
N GLY A 68 -2.56 -0.79 -13.41
CA GLY A 68 -1.38 -0.16 -12.82
C GLY A 68 -0.09 -0.97 -13.05
N SER A 69 1.07 -0.33 -12.85
CA SER A 69 2.35 -1.04 -12.86
C SER A 69 2.45 -1.93 -11.62
N ARG A 70 2.81 -3.20 -11.82
CA ARG A 70 3.10 -4.16 -10.73
C ARG A 70 4.60 -4.45 -10.63
N PHE A 71 5.41 -3.41 -10.76
CA PHE A 71 6.86 -3.54 -10.75
C PHE A 71 7.40 -4.14 -9.44
N ALA A 72 6.87 -3.73 -8.31
CA ALA A 72 7.27 -4.28 -7.03
C ALA A 72 6.81 -5.73 -6.86
N TYR A 73 5.58 -6.06 -7.23
CA TYR A 73 5.06 -7.42 -7.28
C TYR A 73 5.92 -8.36 -8.14
N GLU A 74 6.31 -7.92 -9.35
CA GLU A 74 7.14 -8.71 -10.27
C GLU A 74 8.55 -8.97 -9.73
N SER A 75 9.01 -8.15 -8.77
CA SER A 75 10.32 -8.32 -8.11
C SER A 75 10.30 -9.32 -6.96
N LEU A 76 9.11 -9.73 -6.49
CA LEU A 76 8.93 -10.66 -5.39
C LEU A 76 9.08 -12.12 -5.83
N GLU A 77 9.51 -12.98 -4.89
CA GLU A 77 9.49 -14.44 -5.10
C GLU A 77 8.07 -14.99 -5.02
N ALA A 78 7.83 -16.17 -5.60
CA ALA A 78 6.50 -16.76 -5.70
C ALA A 78 5.75 -16.89 -4.36
N PRO A 79 6.37 -17.27 -3.22
CA PRO A 79 5.68 -17.28 -1.93
C PRO A 79 5.28 -15.88 -1.45
N GLU A 80 6.14 -14.86 -1.68
CA GLU A 80 5.88 -13.47 -1.31
C GLU A 80 4.72 -12.89 -2.14
N GLN A 81 4.62 -13.30 -3.43
CA GLN A 81 3.53 -12.88 -4.30
C GLN A 81 2.16 -13.34 -3.82
N ILE A 82 2.07 -14.48 -3.12
CA ILE A 82 0.81 -14.96 -2.53
C ILE A 82 0.36 -13.97 -1.44
N TRP A 83 1.22 -13.67 -0.49
CA TRP A 83 0.88 -12.72 0.57
C TRP A 83 0.68 -11.29 0.04
N TYR A 84 1.41 -10.90 -1.02
CA TYR A 84 1.19 -9.61 -1.67
C TYR A 84 -0.26 -9.47 -2.14
N LEU A 85 -0.81 -10.47 -2.86
CA LEU A 85 -2.19 -10.42 -3.36
C LEU A 85 -3.23 -10.38 -2.23
N GLU A 86 -3.00 -11.11 -1.15
CA GLU A 86 -3.87 -11.12 0.01
C GLU A 86 -3.85 -9.79 0.77
N ILE A 87 -2.66 -9.18 0.93
CA ILE A 87 -2.49 -7.87 1.56
C ILE A 87 -3.03 -6.76 0.66
N GLU A 88 -2.77 -6.82 -0.66
CA GLU A 88 -3.34 -5.91 -1.66
C GLU A 88 -4.87 -5.86 -1.57
N GLN A 89 -5.50 -7.04 -1.56
CA GLN A 89 -6.95 -7.13 -1.44
C GLN A 89 -7.44 -6.57 -0.10
N ALA A 90 -6.85 -7.01 1.02
CA ALA A 90 -7.25 -6.58 2.35
C ALA A 90 -7.16 -5.06 2.52
N LEU A 91 -6.10 -4.44 2.02
CA LEU A 91 -5.93 -2.99 2.06
C LEU A 91 -6.87 -2.28 1.09
N GLY A 92 -7.02 -2.80 -0.12
CA GLY A 92 -7.88 -2.22 -1.16
C GLY A 92 -9.36 -2.20 -0.78
N GLU A 93 -9.82 -3.20 -0.05
CA GLU A 93 -11.20 -3.35 0.43
C GLU A 93 -11.40 -2.83 1.86
N MET A 94 -10.36 -2.22 2.46
CA MET A 94 -10.35 -1.78 3.87
C MET A 94 -10.85 -2.86 4.84
N GLU A 95 -10.54 -4.13 4.52
CA GLU A 95 -10.92 -5.24 5.37
C GLU A 95 -10.34 -5.10 6.78
N GLY A 96 -11.01 -5.68 7.75
CA GLY A 96 -10.53 -5.70 9.13
C GLY A 96 -9.33 -6.63 9.29
N THR A 97 -9.51 -7.79 9.93
CA THR A 97 -8.44 -8.77 10.09
C THR A 97 -8.62 -9.90 9.08
N VAL A 98 -7.59 -10.17 8.29
CA VAL A 98 -7.55 -11.27 7.32
C VAL A 98 -6.50 -12.30 7.74
N LYS A 99 -6.79 -13.56 7.49
CA LYS A 99 -5.85 -14.65 7.75
C LYS A 99 -5.01 -14.89 6.51
N LEU A 100 -3.69 -14.69 6.61
CA LEU A 100 -2.77 -14.98 5.51
C LEU A 100 -2.63 -16.50 5.29
N SER A 101 -2.47 -16.89 4.01
CA SER A 101 -2.23 -18.28 3.62
C SER A 101 -1.01 -18.86 4.34
N THR A 102 -1.09 -20.15 4.66
CA THR A 102 -0.02 -20.88 5.35
C THR A 102 1.05 -21.44 4.42
N ASP A 103 0.75 -21.57 3.12
CA ASP A 103 1.70 -22.09 2.12
C ASP A 103 3.03 -21.32 2.08
N PRO A 104 3.06 -19.96 2.14
CA PRO A 104 4.30 -19.20 2.25
C PRO A 104 5.10 -19.50 3.52
N LEU A 105 4.44 -19.76 4.66
CA LEU A 105 5.13 -20.18 5.91
C LEU A 105 5.84 -21.52 5.74
N GLU A 106 5.25 -22.46 4.99
CA GLU A 106 5.87 -23.75 4.68
C GLU A 106 7.07 -23.62 3.77
N GLN A 107 7.13 -22.54 2.99
CA GLN A 107 8.22 -22.21 2.08
C GLN A 107 9.29 -21.31 2.73
N GLY A 108 9.16 -21.01 4.02
CA GLY A 108 10.17 -20.35 4.81
C GLY A 108 9.96 -18.87 5.06
N LEU A 109 8.83 -18.28 4.62
CA LEU A 109 8.45 -16.94 5.02
C LEU A 109 8.05 -16.92 6.50
N ASP A 110 8.21 -15.76 7.10
CA ASP A 110 7.74 -15.50 8.46
C ASP A 110 7.20 -14.05 8.61
N GLU A 111 6.92 -13.64 9.82
CA GLU A 111 6.39 -12.30 10.10
C GLU A 111 7.34 -11.15 9.70
N GLN A 112 8.62 -11.41 9.49
CA GLN A 112 9.59 -10.37 9.10
C GLN A 112 9.48 -10.01 7.62
N ASP A 113 8.87 -10.90 6.80
CA ASP A 113 8.67 -10.66 5.37
C ASP A 113 7.46 -9.74 5.11
N ILE A 114 6.55 -9.60 6.08
CA ILE A 114 5.34 -8.79 5.92
C ILE A 114 5.66 -7.33 5.61
N ASP A 115 6.65 -6.75 6.28
CA ASP A 115 7.01 -5.34 6.06
C ASP A 115 7.46 -5.09 4.62
N LYS A 116 8.34 -5.94 4.10
CA LYS A 116 8.79 -5.86 2.71
C LYS A 116 7.61 -5.97 1.73
N ILE A 117 6.71 -6.93 1.98
CA ILE A 117 5.56 -7.18 1.10
C ILE A 117 4.57 -6.02 1.16
N PHE A 118 4.26 -5.51 2.37
CA PHE A 118 3.43 -4.33 2.55
C PHE A 118 3.99 -3.12 1.80
N GLN A 119 5.29 -2.85 1.91
CA GLN A 119 5.94 -1.77 1.16
C GLN A 119 5.81 -1.96 -0.35
N CYS A 120 5.93 -3.19 -0.85
CA CYS A 120 5.73 -3.48 -2.28
C CYS A 120 4.29 -3.18 -2.72
N VAL A 121 3.28 -3.52 -1.90
CA VAL A 121 1.89 -3.16 -2.18
C VAL A 121 1.72 -1.64 -2.24
N MET A 122 2.23 -0.91 -1.25
CA MET A 122 2.12 0.56 -1.21
C MET A 122 2.87 1.27 -2.36
N ILE A 123 3.93 0.66 -2.90
CA ILE A 123 4.66 1.19 -4.07
C ILE A 123 3.84 1.02 -5.35
N ASP A 124 3.23 -0.14 -5.55
CA ASP A 124 2.46 -0.42 -6.76
C ASP A 124 1.05 0.22 -6.74
N HIS A 125 0.50 0.51 -5.54
CA HIS A 125 -0.87 0.99 -5.32
C HIS A 125 -0.92 2.32 -4.57
N PRO A 126 -0.50 3.45 -5.22
CA PRO A 126 -0.59 4.77 -4.60
C PRO A 126 -2.03 5.21 -4.29
N GLU A 127 -3.03 4.56 -4.90
CA GLU A 127 -4.45 4.77 -4.60
C GLU A 127 -4.86 4.27 -3.22
N ILE A 128 -4.05 3.44 -2.54
CA ILE A 128 -4.25 3.00 -1.15
C ILE A 128 -3.68 4.05 -0.16
N PHE A 129 -3.80 5.34 -0.47
CA PHE A 129 -3.27 6.46 0.33
C PHE A 129 -3.88 6.58 1.73
N TYR A 130 -4.98 5.93 1.99
CA TYR A 130 -5.71 5.89 3.25
C TYR A 130 -5.14 4.90 4.28
N ALA A 131 -4.29 3.98 3.84
CA ALA A 131 -3.60 3.05 4.74
C ALA A 131 -2.32 3.69 5.27
N THR A 132 -2.16 3.70 6.59
CA THR A 132 -1.01 4.33 7.29
C THR A 132 -0.05 3.31 7.88
N GLY A 133 -0.42 2.04 7.88
CA GLY A 133 0.38 0.97 8.41
C GLY A 133 -0.41 -0.33 8.49
N TYR A 134 0.09 -1.24 9.32
CA TYR A 134 -0.56 -2.52 9.56
C TYR A 134 -0.23 -3.04 10.96
N THR A 135 -1.03 -4.01 11.41
CA THR A 135 -0.74 -4.86 12.57
C THR A 135 -0.80 -6.32 12.16
N TYR A 136 -0.20 -7.21 12.92
CA TYR A 136 -0.36 -8.64 12.72
C TYR A 136 -0.41 -9.40 14.03
N THR A 137 -1.09 -10.56 14.00
CA THR A 137 -1.08 -11.52 15.09
C THR A 137 -0.42 -12.80 14.62
N LYS A 138 0.64 -13.22 15.31
CA LYS A 138 1.38 -14.46 15.01
C LYS A 138 0.93 -15.60 15.91
N TYR A 139 0.61 -16.71 15.30
CA TYR A 139 0.32 -17.97 15.98
C TYR A 139 1.51 -18.91 15.87
N SER A 140 2.02 -19.37 17.01
CA SER A 140 3.20 -20.23 17.05
C SER A 140 2.93 -21.53 17.80
N ARG A 141 3.56 -22.60 17.32
CA ARG A 141 3.64 -23.89 18.03
C ARG A 141 5.11 -24.20 18.27
N GLY A 142 5.57 -24.05 19.51
CA GLY A 142 7.00 -24.05 19.80
C GLY A 142 7.70 -22.90 19.11
N GLU A 143 8.73 -23.21 18.35
CA GLU A 143 9.48 -22.21 17.57
C GLU A 143 8.92 -21.98 16.15
N LYS A 144 7.94 -22.79 15.73
CA LYS A 144 7.38 -22.70 14.38
C LYS A 144 6.18 -21.78 14.35
N THR A 145 6.19 -20.79 13.44
CA THR A 145 4.99 -20.01 13.08
C THR A 145 4.01 -20.89 12.30
N VAL A 146 2.76 -20.95 12.73
CA VAL A 146 1.71 -21.79 12.14
C VAL A 146 0.56 -21.00 11.54
N GLY A 147 0.54 -19.69 11.72
CA GLY A 147 -0.45 -18.80 11.12
C GLY A 147 -0.12 -17.35 11.43
N ILE A 148 -0.61 -16.48 10.58
CA ILE A 148 -0.54 -15.03 10.73
C ILE A 148 -1.87 -14.44 10.33
N ASP A 149 -2.43 -13.59 11.19
CA ASP A 149 -3.52 -12.70 10.85
C ASP A 149 -2.95 -11.30 10.60
N PHE A 150 -3.34 -10.67 9.51
CA PHE A 150 -2.94 -9.33 9.10
C PHE A 150 -4.12 -8.37 9.23
N ALA A 151 -3.88 -7.12 9.61
CA ALA A 151 -4.88 -6.07 9.62
C ALA A 151 -4.27 -4.73 9.19
N GLY A 152 -4.87 -4.07 8.20
CA GLY A 152 -4.49 -2.71 7.81
C GLY A 152 -4.86 -1.69 8.89
N SER A 153 -4.09 -0.61 8.97
CA SER A 153 -4.39 0.57 9.80
C SER A 153 -4.80 1.72 8.89
N TYR A 154 -5.97 2.31 9.14
CA TYR A 154 -6.57 3.30 8.25
C TYR A 154 -6.84 4.61 9.00
N GLU A 155 -6.54 5.75 8.37
CA GLU A 155 -6.83 7.09 8.90
C GLU A 155 -8.16 7.66 8.41
N LEU A 156 -8.66 7.15 7.29
CA LEU A 156 -9.88 7.60 6.65
C LEU A 156 -10.96 6.53 6.74
N THR A 157 -12.22 6.97 6.73
CA THR A 157 -13.35 6.09 6.44
C THR A 157 -13.44 5.80 4.94
N GLU A 158 -14.19 4.78 4.53
CA GLU A 158 -14.46 4.47 3.13
C GLU A 158 -15.01 5.68 2.37
N GLU A 159 -16.00 6.38 2.94
CA GLU A 159 -16.60 7.55 2.30
C GLU A 159 -15.59 8.70 2.13
N GLU A 160 -14.73 8.95 3.12
CA GLU A 160 -13.69 9.96 3.03
C GLU A 160 -12.64 9.60 1.98
N ALA A 161 -12.24 8.33 1.90
CA ALA A 161 -11.30 7.83 0.90
C ALA A 161 -11.86 7.99 -0.52
N ILE A 162 -13.14 7.64 -0.76
CA ILE A 162 -13.82 7.83 -2.04
C ILE A 162 -13.80 9.30 -2.45
N VAL A 163 -14.21 10.20 -1.55
CA VAL A 163 -14.28 11.64 -1.85
C VAL A 163 -12.90 12.20 -2.22
N ARG A 164 -11.85 11.84 -1.47
CA ARG A 164 -10.48 12.28 -1.76
C ARG A 164 -9.98 11.69 -3.07
N ALA A 165 -10.23 10.41 -3.34
CA ALA A 165 -9.84 9.75 -4.60
C ALA A 165 -10.49 10.44 -5.81
N GLU A 166 -11.77 10.78 -5.75
CA GLU A 166 -12.45 11.50 -6.82
C GLU A 166 -11.86 12.90 -7.07
N GLN A 167 -11.49 13.62 -6.01
CA GLN A 167 -10.84 14.92 -6.12
C GLN A 167 -9.47 14.79 -6.80
N ILE A 168 -8.65 13.82 -6.38
CA ILE A 168 -7.33 13.54 -6.97
C ILE A 168 -7.48 13.16 -8.45
N ARG A 169 -8.39 12.23 -8.77
CA ARG A 169 -8.66 11.82 -10.16
C ARG A 169 -9.06 13.00 -11.05
N LYS A 170 -9.84 13.92 -10.53
CA LYS A 170 -10.24 15.12 -11.28
C LYS A 170 -9.03 16.01 -11.58
N ILE A 171 -8.19 16.27 -10.58
CA ILE A 171 -6.99 17.12 -10.73
C ILE A 171 -6.02 16.46 -11.71
N THR A 172 -5.72 15.17 -11.53
CA THR A 172 -4.79 14.43 -12.41
C THR A 172 -5.30 14.33 -13.84
N ALA A 173 -6.62 14.13 -14.05
CA ALA A 173 -7.21 14.12 -15.36
C ALA A 173 -7.07 15.49 -16.08
N ASP A 174 -7.21 16.59 -15.35
CA ASP A 174 -7.02 17.94 -15.90
C ASP A 174 -5.54 18.18 -16.27
N TRP A 175 -4.60 17.72 -15.46
CA TRP A 175 -3.18 17.80 -15.76
C TRP A 175 -2.80 16.99 -17.00
N ILE A 176 -3.21 15.71 -17.05
CA ILE A 176 -2.94 14.81 -18.19
C ILE A 176 -3.52 15.38 -19.49
N ARG A 177 -4.74 15.94 -19.46
CA ARG A 177 -5.36 16.57 -20.62
C ARG A 177 -4.54 17.75 -21.17
N GLY A 178 -3.84 18.47 -20.29
CA GLY A 178 -2.96 19.58 -20.65
C GLY A 178 -1.64 19.15 -21.31
N ILE A 179 -1.24 17.89 -21.19
CA ILE A 179 0.08 17.42 -21.69
C ILE A 179 0.10 17.22 -23.22
N GLY A 180 -1.03 16.88 -23.84
CA GLY A 180 -1.12 16.58 -25.28
C GLY A 180 -0.68 15.15 -25.62
N GLU A 181 -1.42 14.53 -26.54
CA GLU A 181 -1.21 13.12 -26.92
C GLU A 181 0.00 12.92 -27.86
N ASP A 182 0.41 13.95 -28.59
CA ASP A 182 1.46 13.95 -29.60
C ASP A 182 2.88 14.01 -29.03
N LYS A 183 3.03 14.18 -27.71
CA LYS A 183 4.33 14.21 -27.04
C LYS A 183 4.95 12.83 -26.91
N SER A 184 6.28 12.77 -26.98
CA SER A 184 7.05 11.58 -26.67
C SER A 184 6.88 11.18 -25.19
N GLU A 185 7.12 9.92 -24.84
CA GLU A 185 7.09 9.43 -23.46
C GLU A 185 7.95 10.27 -22.51
N TYR A 186 9.15 10.64 -22.94
CA TYR A 186 10.03 11.51 -22.15
C TYR A 186 9.41 12.89 -21.89
N GLU A 187 8.78 13.49 -22.89
CA GLU A 187 8.13 14.79 -22.75
C GLU A 187 6.90 14.72 -21.86
N LYS A 188 6.15 13.62 -21.90
CA LYS A 188 5.02 13.36 -20.99
C LYS A 188 5.49 13.24 -19.55
N VAL A 189 6.48 12.38 -19.29
CA VAL A 189 7.05 12.21 -17.94
C VAL A 189 7.61 13.53 -17.41
N LYS A 190 8.35 14.27 -18.25
CA LYS A 190 8.87 15.58 -17.88
C LYS A 190 7.77 16.58 -17.55
N ALA A 191 6.69 16.61 -18.31
CA ALA A 191 5.57 17.51 -18.09
C ALA A 191 4.85 17.20 -16.75
N VAL A 192 4.63 15.91 -16.43
CA VAL A 192 4.06 15.50 -15.13
C VAL A 192 4.98 15.92 -13.99
N TYR A 193 6.28 15.66 -14.11
CA TYR A 193 7.26 16.04 -13.11
C TYR A 193 7.30 17.56 -12.87
N GLU A 194 7.31 18.36 -13.95
CA GLU A 194 7.28 19.81 -13.85
C GLU A 194 5.97 20.31 -13.22
N GLN A 195 4.84 19.67 -13.55
CA GLN A 195 3.54 20.02 -12.97
C GLN A 195 3.51 19.79 -11.46
N ILE A 196 4.03 18.65 -10.98
CA ILE A 196 4.14 18.36 -9.55
C ILE A 196 5.00 19.43 -8.85
N ILE A 197 6.20 19.72 -9.38
CA ILE A 197 7.10 20.72 -8.79
C ILE A 197 6.48 22.12 -8.72
N PHE A 198 5.68 22.51 -9.73
CA PHE A 198 5.05 23.83 -9.75
C PHE A 198 3.78 23.91 -8.92
N ALA A 199 3.14 22.79 -8.65
CA ALA A 199 1.90 22.71 -7.88
C ALA A 199 2.14 22.52 -6.36
N THR A 200 3.34 22.11 -5.96
CA THR A 200 3.64 21.79 -4.57
C THR A 200 4.71 22.69 -3.98
N ASP A 201 4.48 23.17 -2.77
CA ASP A 201 5.46 23.84 -1.92
C ASP A 201 5.85 22.90 -0.77
N TYR A 202 7.14 22.89 -0.41
CA TYR A 202 7.61 22.08 0.70
C TYR A 202 7.39 22.79 2.03
N ASP A 203 6.42 22.34 2.82
CA ASP A 203 6.16 22.84 4.16
C ASP A 203 6.64 21.85 5.23
N LEU A 204 7.61 22.29 6.04
CA LEU A 204 8.16 21.51 7.16
C LEU A 204 7.15 21.31 8.32
N ASN A 205 6.06 22.07 8.34
CA ASN A 205 5.05 22.01 9.39
C ASN A 205 3.75 21.37 8.91
N ALA A 206 3.73 20.82 7.68
CA ALA A 206 2.56 20.13 7.19
C ALA A 206 2.23 18.94 8.12
N PRO A 207 0.97 18.80 8.56
CA PRO A 207 0.57 17.72 9.47
C PRO A 207 0.71 16.36 8.80
N ASP A 208 0.37 16.29 7.52
CA ASP A 208 0.48 15.12 6.65
C ASP A 208 1.53 15.37 5.60
N ASN A 209 2.65 14.72 5.72
CA ASN A 209 3.67 14.83 4.73
C ASN A 209 3.86 13.50 3.98
N GLN A 210 4.16 13.59 2.69
CA GLN A 210 4.60 12.47 1.85
C GLN A 210 3.51 11.48 1.43
N ASN A 211 2.26 11.84 1.43
CA ASN A 211 1.22 11.06 0.78
C ASN A 211 0.63 11.81 -0.44
N ILE A 212 -0.15 11.09 -1.24
CA ILE A 212 -0.74 11.65 -2.46
C ILE A 212 -1.72 12.80 -2.16
N CYS A 213 -2.39 12.78 -0.99
CA CYS A 213 -3.31 13.83 -0.59
C CYS A 213 -2.60 15.15 -0.34
N SER A 214 -1.43 15.14 0.31
CA SER A 214 -0.65 16.36 0.54
C SER A 214 -0.14 17.01 -0.75
N VAL A 215 0.06 16.22 -1.81
CA VAL A 215 0.47 16.74 -3.12
C VAL A 215 -0.68 17.38 -3.89
N PHE A 216 -1.89 16.81 -3.79
CA PHE A 216 -3.00 17.21 -4.65
C PHE A 216 -4.10 18.01 -3.96
N LEU A 217 -4.23 17.91 -2.62
CA LEU A 217 -5.38 18.47 -1.89
C LEU A 217 -5.01 19.54 -0.86
N GLU A 218 -3.73 19.70 -0.51
CA GLU A 218 -3.19 20.71 0.43
C GLU A 218 -2.29 21.72 -0.29
#